data_2fe5397c0e599f26fd5d8588f0fa3d79
#
_entry.id   2fe5397c0e599f26fd5d8588f0fa3d79
#
_cell.length_a   1.000
_cell.length_b   1.000
_cell.length_c   1.000
_cell.angle_alpha   90.00
_cell.angle_beta   90.00
_cell.angle_gamma   90.00
#
_symmetry.space_group_name_H-M   'P 1'
#
loop_
_entity.id
_entity.type
_entity.pdbx_description
1 polymer ?
#
loop_
_entity_poly.entity_id
_entity_poly.type
_entity_poly.pdbx_seq_one_letter_code
_entity_poly.pdbx_strand_id
1 'polypeptide(L)' 'MQKQTQNFRWRVTHKVYGTVEVEGIDRLRAIIAAAMTWKQRWTLIARACETEKLGPA' A
#
# COMPACT_ATOMS: atom_id res chain seq x y z
N MET A 1 9.74 -4.00 26.56
CA MET A 1 8.50 -4.48 26.06
C MET A 1 8.27 -4.06 24.63
N GLN A 2 7.88 -4.98 23.81
CA GLN A 2 7.76 -4.70 22.43
C GLN A 2 6.37 -4.26 22.06
N LYS A 3 6.29 -3.19 21.32
CA LYS A 3 5.01 -2.72 20.88
C LYS A 3 4.64 -3.43 19.60
N GLN A 4 3.49 -4.03 19.58
CA GLN A 4 3.05 -4.68 18.39
C GLN A 4 2.45 -3.69 17.44
N THR A 5 2.86 -3.78 16.20
CA THR A 5 2.33 -2.94 15.15
C THR A 5 1.40 -3.80 14.32
N GLN A 6 0.16 -3.39 14.23
CA GLN A 6 -0.82 -4.17 13.51
C GLN A 6 -0.76 -3.83 12.04
N ASN A 7 -0.69 -4.87 11.20
CA ASN A 7 -0.79 -4.69 9.77
C ASN A 7 -2.25 -4.67 9.37
N PHE A 8 -2.52 -3.90 8.34
CA PHE A 8 -3.84 -3.88 7.72
C PHE A 8 -3.70 -4.30 6.28
N ARG A 9 -4.78 -4.78 5.72
CA ARG A 9 -4.85 -5.07 4.31
C ARG A 9 -5.35 -3.83 3.59
N TRP A 10 -4.70 -3.50 2.48
CA TRP A 10 -5.03 -2.31 1.72
C TRP A 10 -5.24 -2.68 0.27
N ARG A 11 -6.15 -1.99 -0.37
CA ARG A 11 -6.29 -2.07 -1.82
C ARG A 11 -5.71 -0.79 -2.39
N VAL A 12 -4.71 -0.93 -3.26
CA VAL A 12 -4.04 0.21 -3.87
C VAL A 12 -4.31 0.17 -5.35
N THR A 13 -4.86 1.24 -5.88
CA THR A 13 -5.25 1.33 -7.29
C THR A 13 -4.49 2.44 -7.95
N HIS A 14 -3.95 2.14 -9.12
CA HIS A 14 -3.27 3.12 -9.95
C HIS A 14 -3.84 3.03 -11.36
N LYS A 15 -4.00 4.21 -11.97
CA LYS A 15 -4.63 4.31 -13.27
C LYS A 15 -3.94 3.46 -14.33
N VAL A 16 -2.61 3.39 -14.26
CA VAL A 16 -1.82 2.70 -15.27
C VAL A 16 -1.51 1.27 -14.86
N TYR A 17 -1.19 1.05 -13.59
CA TYR A 17 -0.69 -0.26 -13.14
C TYR A 17 -1.79 -1.17 -12.62
N GLY A 18 -2.97 -0.65 -12.41
CA GLY A 18 -4.08 -1.47 -11.95
C GLY A 18 -4.24 -1.46 -10.44
N THR A 19 -4.79 -2.54 -9.93
CA THR A 19 -5.13 -2.66 -8.51
C THR A 19 -4.39 -3.84 -7.91
N VAL A 20 -3.82 -3.63 -6.72
CA VAL A 20 -3.20 -4.70 -5.95
C VAL A 20 -3.67 -4.61 -4.52
N GLU A 21 -3.67 -5.75 -3.83
CA GLU A 21 -3.92 -5.79 -2.40
C GLU A 21 -2.60 -6.07 -1.71
N VAL A 22 -2.29 -5.22 -0.74
CA VAL A 22 -1.02 -5.28 -0.03
C VAL A 22 -1.28 -5.14 1.45
N GLU A 23 -0.26 -5.41 2.25
CA GLU A 23 -0.34 -5.24 3.69
C GLU A 23 0.60 -4.12 4.10
N GLY A 24 0.17 -3.37 5.09
CA GLY A 24 1.01 -2.32 5.65
C GLY A 24 0.40 -1.77 6.92
N ILE A 25 1.23 -1.14 7.71
CA ILE A 25 0.78 -0.56 8.97
C ILE A 25 0.06 0.76 8.76
N ASP A 26 0.31 1.40 7.63
CA ASP A 26 -0.33 2.66 7.29
C ASP A 26 -0.39 2.81 5.76
N ARG A 27 -0.97 3.93 5.33
CA ARG A 27 -1.16 4.19 3.92
C ARG A 27 0.17 4.27 3.17
N LEU A 28 1.17 4.89 3.77
CA LEU A 28 2.47 5.05 3.12
C LEU A 28 3.10 3.69 2.86
N ARG A 29 3.05 2.81 3.85
CA ARG A 29 3.63 1.48 3.69
C ARG A 29 2.89 0.68 2.64
N ALA A 30 1.58 0.87 2.55
CA ALA A 30 0.80 0.21 1.51
C ALA A 30 1.22 0.68 0.12
N ILE A 31 1.46 1.98 -0.04
CA ILE A 31 1.89 2.51 -1.32
C ILE A 31 3.28 1.98 -1.68
N ILE A 32 4.17 1.90 -0.70
CA ILE A 32 5.51 1.35 -0.93
C ILE A 32 5.41 -0.10 -1.38
N ALA A 33 4.57 -0.89 -0.73
CA ALA A 33 4.40 -2.29 -1.10
C ALA A 33 3.84 -2.43 -2.51
N ALA A 34 2.88 -1.60 -2.86
CA ALA A 34 2.32 -1.63 -4.21
C ALA A 34 3.38 -1.24 -5.24
N ALA A 35 4.18 -0.23 -4.91
CA ALA A 35 5.23 0.21 -5.81
C ALA A 35 6.23 -0.91 -6.07
N MET A 36 6.57 -1.66 -5.04
CA MET A 36 7.47 -2.79 -5.21
C MET A 36 6.85 -3.85 -6.11
N THR A 37 5.57 -4.10 -5.96
CA THR A 37 4.86 -5.05 -6.80
C THR A 37 4.91 -4.62 -8.27
N TRP A 38 4.77 -3.32 -8.51
CA TRP A 38 4.77 -2.77 -9.85
C TRP A 38 6.17 -2.41 -10.34
N LYS A 39 7.20 -2.61 -9.50
CA LYS A 39 8.59 -2.27 -9.81
C LYS A 39 8.75 -0.81 -10.16
N GLN A 40 8.09 0.03 -9.39
CA GLN A 40 8.13 1.48 -9.57
C GLN A 40 8.59 2.13 -8.29
N ARG A 41 9.01 3.39 -8.39
CA ARG A 41 9.34 4.16 -7.20
C ARG A 41 8.06 4.65 -6.58
N TRP A 42 7.91 4.45 -5.27
CA TRP A 42 6.70 4.87 -4.58
C TRP A 42 6.49 6.38 -4.70
N THR A 43 7.58 7.16 -4.77
CA THR A 43 7.46 8.60 -4.88
C THR A 43 6.84 9.04 -6.20
N LEU A 44 6.95 8.22 -7.23
CA LEU A 44 6.37 8.54 -8.53
C LEU A 44 4.89 8.23 -8.60
N ILE A 45 4.42 7.30 -7.80
CA ILE A 45 3.04 6.84 -7.88
C ILE A 45 2.18 7.33 -6.73
N ALA A 46 2.78 7.87 -5.68
CA ALA A 46 2.05 8.15 -4.43
C ALA A 46 0.86 9.07 -4.65
N ARG A 47 1.00 10.07 -5.51
CA ARG A 47 -0.06 11.03 -5.75
C ARG A 47 -1.16 10.50 -6.64
N ALA A 48 -0.82 9.49 -7.45
CA ALA A 48 -1.75 8.93 -8.40
C ALA A 48 -2.42 7.67 -7.88
N CYS A 49 -2.02 7.19 -6.72
CA CYS A 49 -2.61 5.99 -6.13
C CYS A 49 -3.80 6.34 -5.27
N GLU A 50 -4.81 5.50 -5.35
CA GLU A 50 -5.91 5.51 -4.40
C GLU A 50 -5.76 4.32 -3.48
N THR A 51 -5.94 4.56 -2.20
CA THR A 51 -5.81 3.50 -1.21
C THR A 51 -7.10 3.33 -0.45
N GLU A 52 -7.40 2.07 -0.17
CA GLU A 52 -8.57 1.72 0.63
C GLU A 52 -8.14 0.73 1.69
N LYS A 53 -8.41 1.06 2.94
CA LYS A 53 -8.10 0.18 4.05
C LYS A 53 -9.18 -0.88 4.14
N LEU A 54 -8.80 -2.13 4.00
CA LEU A 54 -9.77 -3.22 3.95
C LEU A 54 -10.01 -3.85 5.30
N GLY A 55 -9.10 -3.68 6.25
CA GLY A 55 -9.25 -4.24 7.58
C GLY A 55 -7.96 -4.88 8.04
N PRO A 56 -8.00 -5.57 9.19
CA PRO A 56 -6.79 -6.24 9.70
C PRO A 56 -6.30 -7.29 8.74
N ALA A 57 -5.00 -7.38 8.65
CA ALA A 57 -4.37 -8.37 7.78
C ALA A 57 -4.44 -9.76 8.40
#